data_89df62f230074db12c36667dd473884d
#
_entry.id   89df62f230074db12c36667dd473884d
#
_cell.length_a   1.000
_cell.length_b   1.000
_cell.length_c   1.000
_cell.angle_alpha   90.00
_cell.angle_beta   90.00
_cell.angle_gamma   90.00
#
_symmetry.space_group_name_H-M   'P 1'
#
loop_
_entity.id
_entity.type
_entity.pdbx_description
1 polymer ?
#
loop_
_entity_poly.entity_id
_entity_poly.type
_entity_poly.pdbx_seq_one_letter_code
_entity_poly.pdbx_strand_id
1 'polypeptide(L)'
;MIDLRGFRGWAELTEQPFLYLLREGKVSSRAFERWLVQEQYLYEGILRLQTSLLRRAPQQHRLIKANALLVTVEELDWLANLELPPVPIHPVRQSYLDFLQDLEQAPYAMGTVAHWARHRAFFDAWSSLLPTNDGLPGLNGMAEEIAQHCLAPEAQALIHDFGSLALEVSQQLTPKEVSQIVGQVLHLEQAAWEMALGFALEEPV
;
A
#
# COMPACT_ATOMS: atom_id res chain seq x y z
N MET A 1 -13.82 10.77 9.55
CA MET A 1 -12.69 9.89 9.14
C MET A 1 -12.88 8.57 9.86
N ILE A 2 -12.75 7.43 9.16
CA ILE A 2 -12.69 6.13 9.83
C ILE A 2 -11.41 6.15 10.66
N ASP A 3 -11.53 5.95 11.99
CA ASP A 3 -10.35 5.94 12.87
C ASP A 3 -9.68 4.56 12.79
N LEU A 4 -8.61 4.46 12.01
CA LEU A 4 -7.84 3.22 11.89
C LEU A 4 -7.04 2.88 13.15
N ARG A 5 -6.72 3.88 14.00
CA ARG A 5 -5.96 3.66 15.24
C ARG A 5 -6.71 2.81 16.25
N GLY A 6 -8.04 2.74 16.12
CA GLY A 6 -8.87 1.84 16.91
C GLY A 6 -8.86 0.38 16.47
N PHE A 7 -8.24 0.06 15.32
CA PHE A 7 -8.15 -1.32 14.84
C PHE A 7 -6.93 -2.02 15.44
N ARG A 8 -7.17 -3.25 15.91
CA ARG A 8 -6.09 -4.12 16.39
C ARG A 8 -5.09 -4.38 15.25
N GLY A 9 -3.80 -4.27 15.52
CA GLY A 9 -2.72 -4.45 14.54
C GLY A 9 -2.30 -3.15 13.84
N TRP A 10 -2.95 -2.00 14.11
CA TRP A 10 -2.54 -0.74 13.50
C TRP A 10 -1.17 -0.25 13.98
N ALA A 11 -0.90 -0.35 15.29
CA ALA A 11 0.38 0.08 15.85
C ALA A 11 1.55 -0.73 15.27
N GLU A 12 1.35 -2.05 15.12
CA GLU A 12 2.34 -2.96 14.53
C GLU A 12 2.64 -2.62 13.08
N LEU A 13 1.66 -2.10 12.31
CA LEU A 13 1.86 -1.67 10.93
C LEU A 13 2.71 -0.41 10.80
N THR A 14 2.73 0.45 11.79
CA THR A 14 3.52 1.69 11.77
C THR A 14 4.96 1.48 12.23
N GLU A 15 5.32 0.31 12.78
CA GLU A 15 6.64 -0.01 13.31
C GLU A 15 7.22 -1.26 12.62
N GLN A 16 7.51 -1.15 11.31
CA GLN A 16 7.95 -2.28 10.51
C GLN A 16 9.46 -2.52 10.60
N PRO A 17 9.90 -3.71 11.07
CA PRO A 17 11.32 -4.05 11.19
C PRO A 17 12.08 -3.95 9.87
N PHE A 18 11.45 -4.31 8.73
CA PHE A 18 12.05 -4.16 7.40
C PHE A 18 12.45 -2.71 7.12
N LEU A 19 11.57 -1.75 7.41
CA LEU A 19 11.84 -0.33 7.19
C LEU A 19 12.97 0.18 8.10
N TYR A 20 13.07 -0.30 9.35
CA TYR A 20 14.20 0.03 10.22
C TYR A 20 15.53 -0.52 9.68
N LEU A 21 15.55 -1.78 9.21
CA LEU A 21 16.75 -2.34 8.57
C LEU A 21 17.13 -1.56 7.31
N LEU A 22 16.13 -1.15 6.52
CA LEU A 22 16.34 -0.34 5.32
C LEU A 22 17.00 1.00 5.68
N ARG A 23 16.49 1.70 6.69
CA ARG A 23 17.06 2.96 7.19
C ARG A 23 18.48 2.79 7.73
N GLU A 24 18.79 1.64 8.33
CA GLU A 24 20.14 1.33 8.85
C GLU A 24 21.11 0.83 7.77
N GLY A 25 20.67 0.76 6.49
CA GLY A 25 21.48 0.24 5.39
C GLY A 25 21.78 -1.26 5.50
N LYS A 26 20.94 -2.00 6.22
CA LYS A 26 21.09 -3.44 6.48
C LYS A 26 20.26 -4.33 5.55
N VAL A 27 19.60 -3.76 4.55
CA VAL A 27 18.90 -4.48 3.49
C VAL A 27 19.76 -4.50 2.25
N SER A 28 20.12 -5.68 1.75
CA SER A 28 20.89 -5.81 0.52
C SER A 28 20.06 -5.31 -0.69
N SER A 29 20.74 -4.81 -1.74
CA SER A 29 20.08 -4.40 -2.98
C SER A 29 19.20 -5.51 -3.55
N ARG A 30 19.68 -6.76 -3.50
CA ARG A 30 18.95 -7.92 -4.02
C ARG A 30 17.67 -8.23 -3.23
N ALA A 31 17.72 -8.14 -1.90
CA ALA A 31 16.52 -8.30 -1.06
C ALA A 31 15.49 -7.19 -1.34
N PHE A 32 15.97 -5.96 -1.53
CA PHE A 32 15.13 -4.82 -1.86
C PHE A 32 14.50 -4.95 -3.25
N GLU A 33 15.27 -5.35 -4.27
CA GLU A 33 14.77 -5.63 -5.61
C GLU A 33 13.70 -6.74 -5.62
N ARG A 34 13.92 -7.83 -4.85
CA ARG A 34 12.91 -8.88 -4.68
C ARG A 34 11.59 -8.34 -4.11
N TRP A 35 11.67 -7.47 -3.11
CA TRP A 35 10.49 -6.81 -2.56
C TRP A 35 9.80 -5.93 -3.60
N LEU A 36 10.54 -5.12 -4.37
CA LEU A 36 9.97 -4.26 -5.42
C LEU A 36 9.23 -5.06 -6.50
N VAL A 37 9.74 -6.22 -6.90
CA VAL A 37 9.02 -7.10 -7.83
C VAL A 37 7.69 -7.57 -7.23
N GLN A 38 7.63 -7.85 -5.92
CA GLN A 38 6.36 -8.19 -5.27
C GLN A 38 5.42 -6.98 -5.20
N GLU A 39 5.93 -5.77 -5.03
CA GLU A 39 5.11 -4.54 -5.12
C GLU A 39 4.57 -4.32 -6.54
N GLN A 40 5.36 -4.59 -7.58
CA GLN A 40 4.89 -4.50 -8.97
C GLN A 40 3.66 -5.41 -9.19
N TYR A 41 3.69 -6.67 -8.76
CA TYR A 41 2.52 -7.55 -8.83
C TYR A 41 1.31 -6.99 -8.07
N LEU A 42 1.55 -6.40 -6.88
CA LEU A 42 0.48 -5.77 -6.10
C LEU A 42 -0.14 -4.58 -6.84
N TYR A 43 0.68 -3.69 -7.41
CA TYR A 43 0.20 -2.53 -8.16
C TYR A 43 -0.61 -2.94 -9.39
N GLU A 44 -0.25 -4.02 -10.09
CA GLU A 44 -1.09 -4.60 -11.15
C GLU A 44 -2.45 -5.06 -10.63
N GLY A 45 -2.50 -5.68 -9.45
CA GLY A 45 -3.76 -6.05 -8.79
C GLY A 45 -4.58 -4.83 -8.38
N ILE A 46 -3.93 -3.81 -7.83
CA ILE A 46 -4.57 -2.53 -7.48
C ILE A 46 -5.14 -1.84 -8.72
N LEU A 47 -4.42 -1.83 -9.84
CA LEU A 47 -4.89 -1.25 -11.09
C LEU A 47 -6.19 -1.90 -11.57
N ARG A 48 -6.27 -3.24 -11.52
CA ARG A 48 -7.50 -3.98 -11.85
C ARG A 48 -8.66 -3.59 -10.94
N LEU A 49 -8.44 -3.58 -9.62
CA LEU A 49 -9.45 -3.16 -8.65
C LEU A 49 -9.90 -1.72 -8.91
N GLN A 50 -8.98 -0.78 -9.10
CA GLN A 50 -9.29 0.64 -9.37
C GLN A 50 -10.10 0.81 -10.65
N THR A 51 -9.77 0.06 -11.71
CA THR A 51 -10.53 0.05 -12.97
C THR A 51 -11.97 -0.43 -12.73
N SER A 52 -12.15 -1.51 -11.97
CA SER A 52 -13.47 -2.00 -11.58
C SER A 52 -14.24 -0.98 -10.74
N LEU A 53 -13.59 -0.33 -9.78
CA LEU A 53 -14.19 0.71 -8.95
C LEU A 53 -14.58 1.94 -9.77
N LEU A 54 -13.74 2.41 -10.68
CA LEU A 54 -14.04 3.56 -11.55
C LEU A 54 -15.28 3.31 -12.42
N ARG A 55 -15.41 2.12 -13.01
CA ARG A 55 -16.58 1.74 -13.81
C ARG A 55 -17.90 1.81 -13.02
N ARG A 56 -17.86 1.50 -11.72
CA ARG A 56 -19.02 1.45 -10.82
C ARG A 56 -19.20 2.75 -10.02
N ALA A 57 -18.26 3.68 -10.14
CA ALA A 57 -18.25 4.91 -9.34
C ALA A 57 -19.44 5.82 -9.69
N PRO A 58 -20.16 6.34 -8.68
CA PRO A 58 -21.06 7.48 -8.85
C PRO A 58 -20.33 8.66 -9.49
N GLN A 59 -21.07 9.52 -10.18
CA GLN A 59 -20.48 10.63 -10.94
C GLN A 59 -19.53 11.50 -10.09
N GLN A 60 -19.91 11.83 -8.87
CA GLN A 60 -19.14 12.69 -7.95
C GLN A 60 -17.82 12.03 -7.49
N HIS A 61 -17.69 10.70 -7.56
CA HIS A 61 -16.48 9.97 -7.15
C HIS A 61 -15.48 9.73 -8.29
N ARG A 62 -15.92 9.90 -9.55
CA ARG A 62 -15.14 9.47 -10.72
C ARG A 62 -13.80 10.19 -10.84
N LEU A 63 -13.75 11.47 -10.52
CA LEU A 63 -12.51 12.24 -10.63
C LEU A 63 -11.44 11.71 -9.65
N ILE A 64 -11.83 11.48 -8.39
CA ILE A 64 -10.92 10.93 -7.38
C ILE A 64 -10.43 9.53 -7.80
N LYS A 65 -11.34 8.68 -8.33
CA LYS A 65 -10.97 7.34 -8.81
C LYS A 65 -10.09 7.37 -10.06
N ALA A 66 -10.30 8.30 -10.96
CA ALA A 66 -9.46 8.48 -12.14
C ALA A 66 -8.05 8.97 -11.77
N ASN A 67 -7.93 9.90 -10.82
CA ASN A 67 -6.63 10.35 -10.31
C ASN A 67 -5.88 9.22 -9.62
N ALA A 68 -6.56 8.39 -8.83
CA ALA A 68 -5.98 7.20 -8.23
C ALA A 68 -5.38 6.24 -9.26
N LEU A 69 -6.14 5.98 -10.32
CA LEU A 69 -5.72 5.09 -11.41
C LEU A 69 -4.50 5.65 -12.14
N LEU A 70 -4.47 6.96 -12.40
CA LEU A 70 -3.33 7.62 -13.03
C LEU A 70 -2.05 7.44 -12.21
N VAL A 71 -2.10 7.72 -10.91
CA VAL A 71 -0.95 7.52 -10.00
C VAL A 71 -0.48 6.06 -10.02
N THR A 72 -1.40 5.10 -10.01
CA THR A 72 -1.01 3.68 -10.08
C THR A 72 -0.35 3.30 -11.41
N VAL A 73 -0.76 3.90 -12.53
CA VAL A 73 -0.09 3.72 -13.84
C VAL A 73 1.31 4.31 -13.80
N GLU A 74 1.50 5.51 -13.25
CA GLU A 74 2.81 6.15 -13.11
C GLU A 74 3.76 5.32 -12.24
N GLU A 75 3.27 4.72 -11.14
CA GLU A 75 4.04 3.79 -10.30
C GLU A 75 4.46 2.53 -11.07
N LEU A 76 3.55 1.94 -11.84
CA LEU A 76 3.87 0.77 -12.67
C LEU A 76 4.88 1.08 -13.76
N ASP A 77 4.76 2.24 -14.41
CA ASP A 77 5.73 2.69 -15.42
C ASP A 77 7.11 2.92 -14.78
N TRP A 78 7.14 3.52 -13.59
CA TRP A 78 8.39 3.70 -12.84
C TRP A 78 9.02 2.35 -12.48
N LEU A 79 8.26 1.40 -11.91
CA LEU A 79 8.74 0.06 -11.57
C LEU A 79 9.23 -0.71 -12.79
N ALA A 80 8.56 -0.59 -13.93
CA ALA A 80 8.96 -1.24 -15.18
C ALA A 80 10.31 -0.72 -15.70
N ASN A 81 10.59 0.59 -15.53
CA ASN A 81 11.84 1.22 -15.93
C ASN A 81 13.04 0.82 -15.04
N LEU A 82 12.83 0.19 -13.89
CA LEU A 82 13.92 -0.31 -13.05
C LEU A 82 14.57 -1.60 -13.61
N GLU A 83 13.96 -2.22 -14.63
CA GLU A 83 14.45 -3.46 -15.24
C GLU A 83 14.82 -4.57 -14.23
N LEU A 84 13.98 -4.72 -13.19
CA LEU A 84 14.23 -5.65 -12.09
C LEU A 84 14.26 -7.11 -12.57
N PRO A 85 15.12 -7.96 -11.97
CA PRO A 85 15.16 -9.37 -12.33
C PRO A 85 13.84 -10.06 -11.99
N PRO A 86 13.31 -10.96 -12.84
CA PRO A 86 12.05 -11.63 -12.58
C PRO A 86 12.15 -12.52 -11.34
N VAL A 87 11.17 -12.39 -10.45
CA VAL A 87 11.03 -13.19 -9.23
C VAL A 87 9.62 -13.80 -9.23
N PRO A 88 9.45 -15.09 -8.89
CA PRO A 88 8.11 -15.68 -8.76
C PRO A 88 7.25 -14.94 -7.74
N ILE A 89 5.95 -14.93 -7.96
CA ILE A 89 4.98 -14.37 -7.01
C ILE A 89 5.11 -15.14 -5.68
N HIS A 90 5.32 -14.42 -4.59
CA HIS A 90 5.37 -15.00 -3.26
C HIS A 90 3.95 -15.40 -2.79
N PRO A 91 3.76 -16.51 -2.03
CA PRO A 91 2.44 -16.93 -1.58
C PRO A 91 1.65 -15.86 -0.81
N VAL A 92 2.32 -15.05 0.00
CA VAL A 92 1.71 -13.89 0.69
C VAL A 92 1.17 -12.88 -0.33
N ARG A 93 1.94 -12.58 -1.36
CA ARG A 93 1.51 -11.67 -2.42
C ARG A 93 0.33 -12.24 -3.21
N GLN A 94 0.37 -13.55 -3.52
CA GLN A 94 -0.75 -14.22 -4.18
C GLN A 94 -2.04 -14.10 -3.35
N SER A 95 -1.98 -14.33 -2.04
CA SER A 95 -3.15 -14.18 -1.16
C SER A 95 -3.71 -12.75 -1.18
N TYR A 96 -2.84 -11.74 -1.30
CA TYR A 96 -3.28 -10.35 -1.43
C TYR A 96 -3.96 -10.11 -2.78
N LEU A 97 -3.41 -10.64 -3.87
CA LEU A 97 -4.00 -10.52 -5.21
C LEU A 97 -5.37 -11.19 -5.27
N ASP A 98 -5.52 -12.36 -4.65
CA ASP A 98 -6.81 -13.07 -4.56
C ASP A 98 -7.85 -12.21 -3.82
N PHE A 99 -7.48 -11.59 -2.71
CA PHE A 99 -8.34 -10.66 -1.99
C PHE A 99 -8.75 -9.44 -2.83
N LEU A 100 -7.81 -8.83 -3.57
CA LEU A 100 -8.12 -7.71 -4.48
C LEU A 100 -9.08 -8.15 -5.59
N GLN A 101 -8.90 -9.35 -6.13
CA GLN A 101 -9.80 -9.94 -7.14
C GLN A 101 -11.21 -10.15 -6.59
N ASP A 102 -11.36 -10.63 -5.37
CA ASP A 102 -12.66 -10.76 -4.71
C ASP A 102 -13.36 -9.40 -4.56
N LEU A 103 -12.60 -8.36 -4.25
CA LEU A 103 -13.12 -6.99 -4.15
C LEU A 103 -13.58 -6.41 -5.50
N GLU A 104 -13.08 -6.89 -6.62
CA GLU A 104 -13.57 -6.47 -7.95
C GLU A 104 -15.05 -6.82 -8.16
N GLN A 105 -15.52 -7.88 -7.52
CA GLN A 105 -16.92 -8.35 -7.58
C GLN A 105 -17.76 -7.90 -6.37
N ALA A 106 -17.12 -7.46 -5.30
CA ALA A 106 -17.78 -7.01 -4.08
C ALA A 106 -18.51 -5.66 -4.27
N PRO A 107 -19.43 -5.26 -3.38
CA PRO A 107 -20.03 -3.93 -3.41
C PRO A 107 -19.00 -2.81 -3.52
N TYR A 108 -19.31 -1.75 -4.28
CA TYR A 108 -18.43 -0.60 -4.51
C TYR A 108 -17.87 0.01 -3.20
N ALA A 109 -18.72 0.09 -2.16
CA ALA A 109 -18.33 0.62 -0.86
C ALA A 109 -17.22 -0.22 -0.21
N MET A 110 -17.31 -1.55 -0.29
CA MET A 110 -16.30 -2.47 0.27
C MET A 110 -14.94 -2.28 -0.38
N GLY A 111 -14.89 -2.32 -1.72
CA GLY A 111 -13.64 -2.12 -2.47
C GLY A 111 -13.04 -0.73 -2.24
N THR A 112 -13.89 0.31 -2.09
CA THR A 112 -13.42 1.68 -1.83
C THR A 112 -12.81 1.82 -0.44
N VAL A 113 -13.41 1.21 0.59
CA VAL A 113 -12.87 1.20 1.96
C VAL A 113 -11.55 0.42 2.01
N ALA A 114 -11.49 -0.76 1.38
CA ALA A 114 -10.27 -1.56 1.32
C ALA A 114 -9.12 -0.82 0.61
N HIS A 115 -9.40 -0.22 -0.53
CA HIS A 115 -8.44 0.57 -1.31
C HIS A 115 -7.85 1.73 -0.48
N TRP A 116 -8.69 2.48 0.23
CA TRP A 116 -8.21 3.52 1.12
C TRP A 116 -7.40 2.97 2.29
N ALA A 117 -7.87 1.91 2.96
CA ALA A 117 -7.19 1.32 4.11
C ALA A 117 -5.77 0.85 3.75
N ARG A 118 -5.60 0.24 2.56
CA ARG A 118 -4.28 -0.17 2.03
C ARG A 118 -3.35 1.03 1.86
N HIS A 119 -3.79 2.07 1.14
CA HIS A 119 -2.93 3.22 0.89
C HIS A 119 -2.57 3.96 2.17
N ARG A 120 -3.52 4.06 3.09
CA ARG A 120 -3.29 4.68 4.39
C ARG A 120 -2.30 3.87 5.24
N ALA A 121 -2.44 2.54 5.30
CA ALA A 121 -1.54 1.66 6.03
C ALA A 121 -0.10 1.76 5.51
N PHE A 122 0.06 1.70 4.19
CA PHE A 122 1.36 1.83 3.52
C PHE A 122 2.00 3.20 3.78
N PHE A 123 1.25 4.28 3.64
CA PHE A 123 1.72 5.64 3.92
C PHE A 123 2.16 5.80 5.38
N ASP A 124 1.37 5.31 6.33
CA ASP A 124 1.70 5.45 7.75
C ASP A 124 2.94 4.63 8.13
N ALA A 125 3.14 3.44 7.51
CA ALA A 125 4.36 2.66 7.66
C ALA A 125 5.59 3.44 7.18
N TRP A 126 5.57 3.99 5.96
CA TRP A 126 6.66 4.82 5.43
C TRP A 126 6.86 6.10 6.22
N SER A 127 5.80 6.72 6.73
CA SER A 127 5.88 7.92 7.57
C SER A 127 6.64 7.69 8.88
N SER A 128 6.73 6.44 9.34
CA SER A 128 7.51 6.08 10.53
C SER A 128 9.02 6.29 10.33
N LEU A 129 9.48 6.36 9.08
CA LEU A 129 10.87 6.64 8.74
C LEU A 129 11.21 8.12 8.78
N LEU A 130 10.21 9.02 8.75
CA LEU A 130 10.45 10.46 8.81
C LEU A 130 11.11 10.81 10.15
N PRO A 131 12.27 11.45 10.15
CA PRO A 131 12.85 11.97 11.36
C PRO A 131 12.03 13.14 11.86
N THR A 132 12.04 13.30 13.15
CA THR A 132 11.34 14.39 13.81
C THR A 132 11.93 15.77 13.49
N ASN A 133 13.16 15.88 12.93
CA ASN A 133 13.81 17.19 12.67
C ASN A 133 14.85 17.28 11.53
N ASP A 134 15.39 16.21 10.93
CA ASP A 134 16.59 16.32 10.07
C ASP A 134 16.62 15.49 8.79
N GLY A 135 15.60 15.53 7.94
CA GLY A 135 15.60 14.80 6.66
C GLY A 135 15.35 13.28 6.81
N LEU A 136 15.61 12.46 5.79
CA LEU A 136 15.51 10.99 5.84
C LEU A 136 16.91 10.39 6.12
N PRO A 137 17.39 10.34 7.38
CA PRO A 137 18.74 9.88 7.66
C PRO A 137 18.87 8.39 7.38
N GLY A 138 19.90 8.03 6.64
CA GLY A 138 20.28 6.65 6.40
C GLY A 138 19.65 5.98 5.20
N LEU A 139 18.63 6.56 4.56
CA LEU A 139 18.16 6.09 3.26
C LEU A 139 19.07 6.62 2.14
N ASN A 140 19.39 5.78 1.18
CA ASN A 140 20.15 6.15 0.00
C ASN A 140 19.59 5.48 -1.26
N GLY A 141 19.94 6.04 -2.42
CA GLY A 141 19.55 5.50 -3.72
C GLY A 141 18.04 5.30 -3.84
N MET A 142 17.63 4.15 -4.39
CA MET A 142 16.24 3.81 -4.70
C MET A 142 15.30 3.84 -3.49
N ALA A 143 15.79 3.47 -2.29
CA ALA A 143 14.96 3.50 -1.07
C ALA A 143 14.59 4.93 -0.66
N GLU A 144 15.52 5.88 -0.84
CA GLU A 144 15.26 7.30 -0.60
C GLU A 144 14.27 7.87 -1.60
N GLU A 145 14.42 7.52 -2.89
CA GLU A 145 13.49 7.93 -3.95
C GLU A 145 12.06 7.46 -3.68
N ILE A 146 11.89 6.19 -3.30
CA ILE A 146 10.58 5.64 -2.92
C ILE A 146 10.00 6.37 -1.71
N ALA A 147 10.79 6.58 -0.66
CA ALA A 147 10.33 7.27 0.54
C ALA A 147 9.88 8.70 0.24
N GLN A 148 10.63 9.43 -0.58
CA GLN A 148 10.27 10.78 -1.03
C GLN A 148 8.96 10.78 -1.83
N HIS A 149 8.79 9.82 -2.73
CA HIS A 149 7.57 9.67 -3.52
C HIS A 149 6.36 9.33 -2.64
N CYS A 150 6.47 8.30 -1.79
CA CYS A 150 5.39 7.89 -0.89
C CYS A 150 4.94 8.99 0.06
N LEU A 151 5.84 9.90 0.45
CA LEU A 151 5.60 10.94 1.44
C LEU A 151 5.38 12.34 0.82
N ALA A 152 5.32 12.42 -0.51
CA ALA A 152 5.07 13.67 -1.22
C ALA A 152 3.71 14.30 -0.81
N PRO A 153 3.59 15.64 -0.83
CA PRO A 153 2.33 16.33 -0.52
C PRO A 153 1.16 15.85 -1.39
N GLU A 154 1.42 15.49 -2.64
CA GLU A 154 0.44 14.97 -3.59
C GLU A 154 -0.10 13.60 -3.13
N ALA A 155 0.76 12.71 -2.65
CA ALA A 155 0.38 11.41 -2.07
C ALA A 155 -0.47 11.61 -0.81
N GLN A 156 -0.10 12.54 0.05
CA GLN A 156 -0.88 12.88 1.25
C GLN A 156 -2.27 13.41 0.90
N ALA A 157 -2.36 14.32 -0.10
CA ALA A 157 -3.63 14.86 -0.56
C ALA A 157 -4.54 13.75 -1.12
N LEU A 158 -3.99 12.85 -1.93
CA LEU A 158 -4.72 11.72 -2.51
C LEU A 158 -5.27 10.79 -1.42
N ILE A 159 -4.47 10.47 -0.40
CA ILE A 159 -4.90 9.65 0.74
C ILE A 159 -6.01 10.34 1.54
N HIS A 160 -5.95 11.66 1.67
CA HIS A 160 -7.00 12.43 2.31
C HIS A 160 -8.33 12.36 1.53
N ASP A 161 -8.26 12.51 0.20
CA ASP A 161 -9.42 12.39 -0.68
C ASP A 161 -10.02 10.98 -0.62
N PHE A 162 -9.17 9.94 -0.63
CA PHE A 162 -9.61 8.56 -0.44
C PHE A 162 -10.28 8.35 0.92
N GLY A 163 -9.75 8.97 1.97
CA GLY A 163 -10.33 8.90 3.32
C GLY A 163 -11.71 9.52 3.40
N SER A 164 -11.91 10.65 2.74
CA SER A 164 -13.19 11.33 2.65
C SER A 164 -14.20 10.47 1.89
N LEU A 165 -13.78 9.90 0.76
CA LEU A 165 -14.61 9.01 -0.04
C LEU A 165 -14.96 7.71 0.68
N ALA A 166 -13.99 7.09 1.36
CA ALA A 166 -14.20 5.87 2.14
C ALA A 166 -15.19 6.11 3.29
N LEU A 167 -15.10 7.25 3.96
CA LEU A 167 -16.04 7.63 5.01
C LEU A 167 -17.46 7.78 4.47
N GLU A 168 -17.65 8.45 3.33
CA GLU A 168 -18.95 8.61 2.68
C GLU A 168 -19.57 7.26 2.35
N VAL A 169 -18.84 6.39 1.64
CA VAL A 169 -19.39 5.11 1.19
C VAL A 169 -19.52 4.09 2.33
N SER A 170 -18.76 4.23 3.41
CA SER A 170 -18.87 3.34 4.58
C SER A 170 -20.24 3.41 5.27
N GLN A 171 -20.99 4.49 5.06
CA GLN A 171 -22.37 4.62 5.55
C GLN A 171 -23.32 3.61 4.90
N GLN A 172 -22.93 2.98 3.79
CA GLN A 172 -23.68 1.92 3.12
C GLN A 172 -23.35 0.52 3.67
N LEU A 173 -22.39 0.43 4.60
CA LEU A 173 -21.91 -0.80 5.21
C LEU A 173 -22.28 -0.84 6.69
N THR A 174 -22.41 -2.04 7.22
CA THR A 174 -22.51 -2.22 8.67
C THR A 174 -21.13 -2.00 9.34
N PRO A 175 -21.07 -1.60 10.61
CA PRO A 175 -19.80 -1.50 11.35
C PRO A 175 -18.99 -2.80 11.34
N LYS A 176 -19.66 -3.96 11.31
CA LYS A 176 -19.01 -5.27 11.22
C LYS A 176 -18.34 -5.48 9.88
N GLU A 177 -18.98 -5.11 8.77
CA GLU A 177 -18.39 -5.21 7.42
C GLU A 177 -17.18 -4.29 7.29
N VAL A 178 -17.27 -3.04 7.74
CA VAL A 178 -16.12 -2.12 7.76
C VAL A 178 -14.97 -2.72 8.56
N SER A 179 -15.24 -3.24 9.76
CA SER A 179 -14.23 -3.86 10.61
C SER A 179 -13.58 -5.08 9.98
N GLN A 180 -14.36 -5.93 9.31
CA GLN A 180 -13.83 -7.11 8.61
C GLN A 180 -12.93 -6.73 7.43
N ILE A 181 -13.35 -5.77 6.60
CA ILE A 181 -12.58 -5.33 5.43
C ILE A 181 -11.26 -4.70 5.87
N VAL A 182 -11.32 -3.75 6.81
CA VAL A 182 -10.13 -3.07 7.31
C VAL A 182 -9.21 -4.09 7.99
N GLY A 183 -9.74 -4.96 8.85
CA GLY A 183 -8.94 -5.99 9.52
C GLY A 183 -8.26 -6.94 8.53
N GLN A 184 -8.91 -7.31 7.43
CA GLN A 184 -8.31 -8.14 6.38
C GLN A 184 -7.17 -7.39 5.65
N VAL A 185 -7.35 -6.11 5.33
CA VAL A 185 -6.28 -5.28 4.73
C VAL A 185 -5.09 -5.20 5.67
N LEU A 186 -5.30 -4.88 6.95
CA LEU A 186 -4.21 -4.78 7.93
C LEU A 186 -3.44 -6.09 8.10
N HIS A 187 -4.15 -7.22 8.10
CA HIS A 187 -3.52 -8.55 8.14
C HIS A 187 -2.64 -8.80 6.91
N LEU A 188 -3.12 -8.47 5.71
CA LEU A 188 -2.37 -8.65 4.46
C LEU A 188 -1.18 -7.70 4.35
N GLU A 189 -1.32 -6.45 4.80
CA GLU A 189 -0.19 -5.51 4.89
C GLU A 189 0.88 -6.01 5.86
N GLN A 190 0.49 -6.48 7.05
CA GLN A 190 1.42 -7.04 8.01
C GLN A 190 2.19 -8.25 7.42
N ALA A 191 1.47 -9.18 6.79
CA ALA A 191 2.10 -10.33 6.13
C ALA A 191 3.06 -9.90 4.99
N ALA A 192 2.71 -8.85 4.24
CA ALA A 192 3.58 -8.32 3.18
C ALA A 192 4.87 -7.70 3.75
N TRP A 193 4.82 -7.02 4.89
CA TRP A 193 6.01 -6.52 5.57
C TRP A 193 6.86 -7.65 6.15
N GLU A 194 6.24 -8.69 6.71
CA GLU A 194 6.93 -9.90 7.18
C GLU A 194 7.64 -10.63 6.03
N MET A 195 7.02 -10.71 4.85
CA MET A 195 7.65 -11.22 3.62
C MET A 195 8.89 -10.39 3.25
N ALA A 196 8.79 -9.05 3.26
CA ALA A 196 9.91 -8.17 2.97
C ALA A 196 11.07 -8.35 3.96
N LEU A 197 10.74 -8.47 5.25
CA LEU A 197 11.71 -8.79 6.31
C LEU A 197 12.38 -10.14 6.06
N GLY A 198 11.61 -11.15 5.64
CA GLY A 198 12.13 -12.47 5.28
C GLY A 198 13.22 -12.38 4.20
N PHE A 199 12.98 -11.60 3.13
CA PHE A 199 13.99 -11.36 2.08
C PHE A 199 15.26 -10.70 2.63
N ALA A 200 15.12 -9.70 3.52
CA ALA A 200 16.26 -9.02 4.12
C ALA A 200 17.11 -9.95 5.01
N LEU A 201 16.48 -10.90 5.70
CA LEU A 201 17.18 -11.87 6.56
C LEU A 201 17.82 -13.03 5.79
N GLU A 202 17.24 -13.41 4.65
CA GLU A 202 17.80 -14.43 3.75
C GLU A 202 19.06 -13.94 2.99
N GLU A 203 19.11 -12.64 2.71
CA GLU A 203 20.17 -12.04 1.90
C GLU A 203 20.78 -10.82 2.65
N PRO A 204 21.53 -11.06 3.74
CA PRO A 204 22.16 -9.97 4.48
C PRO A 204 23.21 -9.24 3.62
N VAL A 205 23.50 -7.98 4.00
CA VAL A 205 24.52 -7.12 3.35
C VAL A 205 25.94 -7.67 3.53
#